data_d928c8924858ea047c63f3123c27e2c7
#
_entry.id   d928c8924858ea047c63f3123c27e2c7
#
_cell.length_a   1.000
_cell.length_b   1.000
_cell.length_c   1.000
_cell.angle_alpha   90.00
_cell.angle_beta   90.00
_cell.angle_gamma   90.00
#
_symmetry.space_group_name_H-M   'P 1'
#
loop_
_entity.id
_entity.type
_entity.pdbx_description
1 polymer ?
#
loop_
_entity_poly.entity_id
_entity_poly.type
_entity_poly.pdbx_seq_one_letter_code
_entity_poly.pdbx_strand_id
1 'polypeptide(L)'
;RKIILKQNKTLKDCLENTIIPDLFKEGVNFLKWKDLKESEQEQVSQHFRVSILPILTPLAVDYGHPFPFISNLSKSLGISLLKPNSGEKIFSRVKIPDEISQWETVREDKNGVSFINLEEILVNNLHFLFPGTEIVDKMIFRVTRNIDLEEEDEYAEDLKEVIEEGLREKKFSPVIRLEVEDNSENWISNYISSELELSGEDVYEMSSLANYTSFGEITKINRPKLKYKSWTPRIHSDFVDEKANIFNKIKSKDIFVHHPYESFNHSVERFIETAAHDPKVYAIKITLYRTTINSKIIDSLVYAAQNGKQ
;
A
#
# COMPACT_ATOMS: atom_id res chain seq x y z
N ARG A 1 9.29 -17.43 14.15
CA ARG A 1 9.84 -17.57 12.81
C ARG A 1 9.26 -18.77 12.03
N LYS A 2 9.40 -20.04 12.52
CA LYS A 2 8.93 -21.25 11.80
C LYS A 2 7.48 -21.18 11.33
N ILE A 3 6.57 -20.68 12.18
CA ILE A 3 5.14 -20.53 11.84
C ILE A 3 4.97 -19.57 10.67
N ILE A 4 5.62 -18.40 10.71
CA ILE A 4 5.55 -17.37 9.67
C ILE A 4 6.05 -17.92 8.33
N LEU A 5 7.21 -18.56 8.31
CA LEU A 5 7.76 -19.16 7.09
C LEU A 5 6.82 -20.24 6.49
N LYS A 6 6.20 -21.06 7.34
CA LYS A 6 5.20 -22.04 6.89
C LYS A 6 3.96 -21.36 6.30
N GLN A 7 3.45 -20.32 6.96
CA GLN A 7 2.28 -19.58 6.46
C GLN A 7 2.58 -18.88 5.12
N ASN A 8 3.74 -18.25 5.00
CA ASN A 8 4.17 -17.59 3.77
C ASN A 8 4.30 -18.60 2.62
N LYS A 9 4.87 -19.78 2.88
CA LYS A 9 4.93 -20.86 1.89
C LYS A 9 3.53 -21.29 1.45
N THR A 10 2.61 -21.52 2.40
CA THR A 10 1.23 -21.91 2.09
C THR A 10 0.51 -20.83 1.26
N LEU A 11 0.73 -19.57 1.60
CA LEU A 11 0.15 -18.43 0.88
C LEU A 11 0.68 -18.34 -0.56
N LYS A 12 2.00 -18.48 -0.73
CA LYS A 12 2.63 -18.56 -2.05
C LYS A 12 2.07 -19.72 -2.87
N ASP A 13 2.06 -20.93 -2.30
CA ASP A 13 1.57 -22.14 -2.98
C ASP A 13 0.11 -21.95 -3.43
N CYS A 14 -0.74 -21.34 -2.61
CA CYS A 14 -2.11 -21.02 -2.96
C CYS A 14 -2.18 -20.02 -4.14
N LEU A 15 -1.39 -18.96 -4.10
CA LEU A 15 -1.37 -17.96 -5.16
C LEU A 15 -0.88 -18.55 -6.48
N GLU A 16 0.30 -19.19 -6.47
CA GLU A 16 0.99 -19.64 -7.70
C GLU A 16 0.39 -20.91 -8.29
N ASN A 17 -0.08 -21.84 -7.45
CA ASN A 17 -0.55 -23.14 -7.91
C ASN A 17 -2.07 -23.26 -8.01
N THR A 18 -2.83 -22.28 -7.50
CA THR A 18 -4.29 -22.31 -7.54
C THR A 18 -4.86 -21.03 -8.16
N ILE A 19 -4.63 -19.86 -7.54
CA ILE A 19 -5.30 -18.62 -7.94
C ILE A 19 -4.82 -18.15 -9.32
N ILE A 20 -3.52 -18.05 -9.56
CA ILE A 20 -2.97 -17.60 -10.85
C ILE A 20 -3.37 -18.53 -12.00
N PRO A 21 -3.26 -19.86 -11.87
CA PRO A 21 -3.74 -20.77 -12.94
C PRO A 21 -5.24 -20.69 -13.21
N ASP A 22 -6.07 -20.45 -12.19
CA ASP A 22 -7.51 -20.30 -12.38
C ASP A 22 -7.84 -18.96 -13.04
N LEU A 23 -7.17 -17.88 -12.68
CA LEU A 23 -7.28 -16.58 -13.35
C LEU A 23 -6.83 -16.67 -14.81
N PHE A 24 -5.78 -17.43 -15.11
CA PHE A 24 -5.31 -17.66 -16.46
C PHE A 24 -6.40 -18.33 -17.34
N LYS A 25 -7.13 -19.31 -16.81
CA LYS A 25 -8.26 -19.95 -17.52
C LYS A 25 -9.38 -18.97 -17.86
N GLU A 26 -9.54 -17.93 -17.04
CA GLU A 26 -10.53 -16.85 -17.22
C GLU A 26 -9.97 -15.64 -18.01
N GLY A 27 -8.80 -15.79 -18.62
CA GLY A 27 -8.17 -14.79 -19.45
C GLY A 27 -7.50 -13.63 -18.68
N VAL A 28 -7.14 -13.85 -17.42
CA VAL A 28 -6.35 -12.89 -16.63
C VAL A 28 -4.94 -13.41 -16.48
N ASN A 29 -3.97 -12.73 -17.08
CA ASN A 29 -2.59 -13.19 -17.20
C ASN A 29 -1.64 -12.29 -16.43
N PHE A 30 -0.63 -12.90 -15.78
CA PHE A 30 0.47 -12.21 -15.14
C PHE A 30 1.76 -12.55 -15.90
N LEU A 31 2.35 -11.53 -16.53
CA LEU A 31 3.50 -11.67 -17.39
C LEU A 31 4.78 -11.34 -16.64
N LYS A 32 5.85 -12.06 -16.95
CA LYS A 32 7.22 -11.64 -16.64
C LYS A 32 7.79 -10.85 -17.81
N TRP A 33 8.83 -10.07 -17.58
CA TRP A 33 9.48 -9.28 -18.62
C TRP A 33 9.86 -10.09 -19.87
N LYS A 34 10.36 -11.31 -19.67
CA LYS A 34 10.74 -12.22 -20.76
C LYS A 34 9.56 -12.72 -21.61
N ASP A 35 8.34 -12.62 -21.12
CA ASP A 35 7.11 -13.06 -21.80
C ASP A 35 6.51 -11.94 -22.68
N LEU A 36 7.10 -10.74 -22.63
CA LEU A 36 6.71 -9.62 -23.46
C LEU A 36 7.38 -9.70 -24.83
N LYS A 37 6.65 -9.28 -25.87
CA LYS A 37 7.24 -9.03 -27.19
C LYS A 37 8.14 -7.80 -27.15
N GLU A 38 9.10 -7.69 -28.06
CA GLU A 38 10.00 -6.53 -28.13
C GLU A 38 9.26 -5.19 -28.19
N SER A 39 8.17 -5.12 -28.97
CA SER A 39 7.34 -3.91 -29.06
C SER A 39 6.62 -3.56 -27.73
N GLU A 40 6.26 -4.56 -26.94
CA GLU A 40 5.63 -4.37 -25.63
C GLU A 40 6.68 -3.97 -24.59
N GLN A 41 7.88 -4.56 -24.65
CA GLN A 41 9.01 -4.16 -23.79
C GLN A 41 9.36 -2.68 -24.06
N GLU A 42 9.43 -2.25 -25.30
CA GLU A 42 9.69 -0.84 -25.63
C GLU A 42 8.57 0.07 -25.14
N GLN A 43 7.31 -0.32 -25.30
CA GLN A 43 6.16 0.45 -24.78
C GLN A 43 6.21 0.59 -23.26
N VAL A 44 6.46 -0.49 -22.54
CA VAL A 44 6.58 -0.50 -21.08
C VAL A 44 7.81 0.30 -20.63
N SER A 45 8.95 0.17 -21.34
CA SER A 45 10.15 0.97 -21.07
C SER A 45 9.91 2.46 -21.33
N GLN A 46 9.14 2.81 -22.35
CA GLN A 46 8.77 4.20 -22.59
C GLN A 46 7.88 4.75 -21.48
N HIS A 47 6.89 3.97 -21.05
CA HIS A 47 6.07 4.33 -19.88
C HIS A 47 6.93 4.51 -18.62
N PHE A 48 7.86 3.59 -18.38
CA PHE A 48 8.83 3.70 -17.29
C PHE A 48 9.60 5.04 -17.35
N ARG A 49 10.19 5.39 -18.50
CA ARG A 49 10.98 6.61 -18.66
C ARG A 49 10.18 7.88 -18.41
N VAL A 50 8.92 7.91 -18.85
CA VAL A 50 8.09 9.13 -18.80
C VAL A 50 7.38 9.29 -17.44
N SER A 51 6.87 8.18 -16.88
CA SER A 51 5.96 8.25 -15.73
C SER A 51 6.55 7.70 -14.42
N ILE A 52 7.46 6.74 -14.49
CA ILE A 52 7.98 6.06 -13.28
C ILE A 52 9.37 6.61 -12.91
N LEU A 53 10.28 6.69 -13.86
CA LEU A 53 11.66 7.15 -13.62
C LEU A 53 11.74 8.51 -12.90
N PRO A 54 10.93 9.54 -13.25
CA PRO A 54 11.01 10.85 -12.60
C PRO A 54 10.66 10.87 -11.11
N ILE A 55 9.94 9.87 -10.62
CA ILE A 55 9.52 9.79 -9.19
C ILE A 55 10.46 8.89 -8.37
N LEU A 56 11.39 8.19 -9.03
CA LEU A 56 12.35 7.33 -8.34
C LEU A 56 13.53 8.14 -7.85
N THR A 57 13.96 7.87 -6.61
CA THR A 57 15.14 8.50 -6.01
C THR A 57 16.13 7.43 -5.59
N PRO A 58 17.13 7.15 -6.43
CA PRO A 58 18.25 6.27 -6.04
C PRO A 58 19.07 6.92 -4.93
N LEU A 59 19.35 6.17 -3.88
CA LEU A 59 20.19 6.59 -2.76
C LEU A 59 21.39 5.67 -2.69
N ALA A 60 22.55 6.17 -3.12
CA ALA A 60 23.81 5.45 -3.00
C ALA A 60 24.43 5.69 -1.61
N VAL A 61 25.05 4.65 -1.06
CA VAL A 61 25.76 4.72 0.24
C VAL A 61 27.26 4.83 -0.02
N ASP A 62 27.85 5.91 0.45
CA ASP A 62 29.30 6.17 0.39
C ASP A 62 29.75 6.89 1.68
N TYR A 63 31.04 7.29 1.72
CA TYR A 63 31.60 7.99 2.88
C TYR A 63 30.89 9.29 3.25
N GLY A 64 30.22 9.95 2.31
CA GLY A 64 29.47 11.18 2.52
C GLY A 64 27.97 10.98 2.72
N HIS A 65 27.46 9.78 2.41
CA HIS A 65 26.04 9.45 2.44
C HIS A 65 25.84 8.16 3.23
N PRO A 66 25.40 8.27 4.51
CA PRO A 66 25.17 7.12 5.37
C PRO A 66 23.99 6.25 4.85
N PHE A 67 23.88 5.04 5.41
CA PHE A 67 22.82 4.12 5.06
C PHE A 67 21.43 4.79 5.21
N PRO A 68 20.58 4.77 4.17
CA PRO A 68 19.33 5.51 4.15
C PRO A 68 18.29 4.90 5.10
N PHE A 69 17.50 5.76 5.71
CA PHE A 69 16.35 5.31 6.49
C PHE A 69 15.37 4.52 5.60
N ILE A 70 14.95 3.34 6.08
CA ILE A 70 13.98 2.47 5.41
C ILE A 70 12.67 2.51 6.20
N SER A 71 11.61 2.95 5.55
CA SER A 71 10.27 3.03 6.15
C SER A 71 9.72 1.64 6.45
N ASN A 72 8.94 1.53 7.53
CA ASN A 72 8.29 0.28 7.90
C ASN A 72 7.41 -0.27 6.75
N LEU A 73 7.53 -1.57 6.49
CA LEU A 73 6.80 -2.33 5.46
C LEU A 73 6.99 -1.86 4.01
N SER A 74 7.78 -0.81 3.75
CA SER A 74 8.05 -0.37 2.38
C SER A 74 8.96 -1.35 1.65
N LYS A 75 8.62 -1.67 0.40
CA LYS A 75 9.50 -2.42 -0.49
C LYS A 75 10.58 -1.52 -1.08
N SER A 76 11.75 -2.07 -1.20
CA SER A 76 12.90 -1.40 -1.80
C SER A 76 13.67 -2.39 -2.66
N LEU A 77 14.30 -1.84 -3.70
CA LEU A 77 15.28 -2.55 -4.50
C LEU A 77 16.67 -2.17 -3.98
N GLY A 78 17.41 -3.13 -3.46
CA GLY A 78 18.82 -3.03 -3.17
C GLY A 78 19.62 -3.39 -4.41
N ILE A 79 20.64 -2.59 -4.71
CA ILE A 79 21.44 -2.71 -5.93
C ILE A 79 22.91 -2.65 -5.54
N SER A 80 23.69 -3.60 -6.04
CA SER A 80 25.16 -3.58 -5.95
C SER A 80 25.74 -3.02 -7.24
N LEU A 81 26.41 -1.90 -7.13
CA LEU A 81 27.06 -1.19 -8.24
C LEU A 81 28.58 -1.33 -8.12
N LEU A 82 29.30 -1.34 -9.26
CA LEU A 82 30.76 -1.23 -9.26
C LEU A 82 31.16 0.22 -9.46
N LYS A 83 32.06 0.67 -8.59
CA LYS A 83 32.71 1.99 -8.72
C LYS A 83 33.68 1.96 -9.89
N PRO A 84 33.56 2.87 -10.87
CA PRO A 84 34.29 2.77 -12.15
C PRO A 84 35.82 2.66 -12.04
N ASN A 85 36.43 3.23 -10.99
CA ASN A 85 37.88 3.33 -10.88
C ASN A 85 38.50 2.40 -9.83
N SER A 86 37.76 1.84 -8.90
CA SER A 86 38.31 1.02 -7.81
C SER A 86 37.83 -0.44 -7.85
N GLY A 87 36.79 -0.75 -8.60
CA GLY A 87 36.16 -2.07 -8.56
C GLY A 87 35.46 -2.37 -7.22
N GLU A 88 35.31 -1.38 -6.35
CA GLU A 88 34.62 -1.47 -5.08
C GLU A 88 33.11 -1.55 -5.29
N LYS A 89 32.45 -2.40 -4.51
CA LYS A 89 30.98 -2.49 -4.51
C LYS A 89 30.38 -1.36 -3.71
N ILE A 90 29.43 -0.66 -4.30
CA ILE A 90 28.61 0.37 -3.66
C ILE A 90 27.19 -0.15 -3.56
N PHE A 91 26.57 0.03 -2.39
CA PHE A 91 25.14 -0.23 -2.22
C PHE A 91 24.34 0.99 -2.67
N SER A 92 23.30 0.75 -3.44
CA SER A 92 22.29 1.75 -3.74
C SER A 92 20.90 1.20 -3.45
N ARG A 93 20.03 2.07 -2.93
CA ARG A 93 18.64 1.76 -2.66
C ARG A 93 17.72 2.55 -3.57
N VAL A 94 16.72 1.87 -4.13
CA VAL A 94 15.56 2.51 -4.78
C VAL A 94 14.30 2.09 -4.05
N LYS A 95 13.58 3.04 -3.44
CA LYS A 95 12.26 2.74 -2.88
C LYS A 95 11.29 2.43 -4.01
N ILE A 96 10.55 1.33 -3.89
CA ILE A 96 9.44 1.02 -4.81
C ILE A 96 8.23 1.82 -4.32
N PRO A 97 7.70 2.77 -5.12
CA PRO A 97 6.61 3.62 -4.68
C PRO A 97 5.29 2.84 -4.58
N ASP A 98 4.60 3.00 -3.44
CA ASP A 98 3.27 2.42 -3.22
C ASP A 98 2.15 3.31 -3.76
N GLU A 99 2.48 4.56 -4.11
CA GLU A 99 1.54 5.60 -4.54
C GLU A 99 1.12 5.47 -6.01
N ILE A 100 1.81 4.65 -6.78
CA ILE A 100 1.48 4.36 -8.19
C ILE A 100 0.97 2.94 -8.36
N SER A 101 0.35 2.67 -9.51
CA SER A 101 -0.13 1.32 -9.83
C SER A 101 0.99 0.30 -9.75
N GLN A 102 0.74 -0.81 -9.06
CA GLN A 102 1.69 -1.92 -8.96
C GLN A 102 1.58 -2.89 -10.14
N TRP A 103 0.56 -2.71 -10.98
CA TRP A 103 0.29 -3.54 -12.15
C TRP A 103 0.05 -2.68 -13.39
N GLU A 104 0.87 -2.87 -14.41
CA GLU A 104 0.68 -2.22 -15.71
C GLU A 104 -0.05 -3.16 -16.65
N THR A 105 -1.06 -2.65 -17.38
CA THR A 105 -1.78 -3.42 -18.38
C THR A 105 -0.98 -3.43 -19.68
N VAL A 106 -0.52 -4.61 -20.10
CA VAL A 106 0.26 -4.78 -21.32
C VAL A 106 -0.64 -5.08 -22.52
N ARG A 107 -1.65 -5.93 -22.31
CA ARG A 107 -2.60 -6.36 -23.34
C ARG A 107 -4.00 -6.37 -22.73
N GLU A 108 -4.96 -5.86 -23.50
CA GLU A 108 -6.37 -6.02 -23.17
C GLU A 108 -7.18 -6.19 -24.45
N ASP A 109 -7.92 -7.28 -24.54
CA ASP A 109 -8.83 -7.57 -25.65
C ASP A 109 -10.11 -8.27 -25.13
N LYS A 110 -10.95 -8.73 -26.08
CA LYS A 110 -12.20 -9.44 -25.74
C LYS A 110 -11.97 -10.78 -25.01
N ASN A 111 -10.79 -11.36 -25.19
CA ASN A 111 -10.46 -12.69 -24.67
C ASN A 111 -9.74 -12.62 -23.32
N GLY A 112 -9.02 -11.54 -23.05
CA GLY A 112 -8.25 -11.46 -21.83
C GLY A 112 -7.62 -10.10 -21.54
N VAL A 113 -6.99 -10.05 -20.37
CA VAL A 113 -6.17 -8.93 -19.92
C VAL A 113 -4.86 -9.50 -19.36
N SER A 114 -3.76 -8.85 -19.68
CA SER A 114 -2.43 -9.28 -19.23
C SER A 114 -1.72 -8.13 -18.55
N PHE A 115 -1.17 -8.43 -17.39
CA PHE A 115 -0.49 -7.47 -16.51
C PHE A 115 0.98 -7.83 -16.36
N ILE A 116 1.80 -6.79 -16.16
CA ILE A 116 3.17 -6.92 -15.66
C ILE A 116 3.30 -6.16 -14.35
N ASN A 117 4.03 -6.73 -13.40
CA ASN A 117 4.25 -6.11 -12.10
C ASN A 117 5.27 -4.96 -12.19
N LEU A 118 5.09 -3.92 -11.40
CA LEU A 118 6.01 -2.77 -11.31
C LEU A 118 7.46 -3.20 -10.99
N GLU A 119 7.65 -4.21 -10.15
CA GLU A 119 8.97 -4.73 -9.79
C GLU A 119 9.71 -5.29 -11.02
N GLU A 120 9.02 -6.05 -11.87
CA GLU A 120 9.55 -6.56 -13.13
C GLU A 120 9.96 -5.40 -14.06
N ILE A 121 9.16 -4.34 -14.10
CA ILE A 121 9.46 -3.14 -14.90
C ILE A 121 10.71 -2.46 -14.37
N LEU A 122 10.79 -2.22 -13.06
CA LEU A 122 11.92 -1.57 -12.42
C LEU A 122 13.22 -2.34 -12.65
N VAL A 123 13.19 -3.64 -12.37
CA VAL A 123 14.36 -4.52 -12.44
C VAL A 123 14.95 -4.59 -13.85
N ASN A 124 14.13 -4.52 -14.88
CA ASN A 124 14.58 -4.61 -16.28
C ASN A 124 14.93 -3.24 -16.90
N ASN A 125 14.62 -2.13 -16.21
CA ASN A 125 14.91 -0.77 -16.67
C ASN A 125 15.92 -0.02 -15.79
N LEU A 126 16.65 -0.72 -14.93
CA LEU A 126 17.64 -0.13 -14.01
C LEU A 126 18.75 0.65 -14.71
N HIS A 127 19.11 0.29 -15.95
CA HIS A 127 20.12 0.97 -16.73
C HIS A 127 19.77 2.45 -17.01
N PHE A 128 18.50 2.84 -16.96
CA PHE A 128 18.10 4.26 -17.03
C PHE A 128 18.35 5.02 -15.72
N LEU A 129 18.33 4.32 -14.58
CA LEU A 129 18.62 4.91 -13.26
C LEU A 129 20.12 5.03 -13.01
N PHE A 130 20.92 4.12 -13.56
CA PHE A 130 22.38 4.03 -13.35
C PHE A 130 23.12 4.04 -14.69
N PRO A 131 23.06 5.13 -15.47
CA PRO A 131 23.69 5.20 -16.78
C PRO A 131 25.22 5.09 -16.65
N GLY A 132 25.81 4.20 -17.42
CA GLY A 132 27.27 3.99 -17.45
C GLY A 132 27.84 3.31 -16.21
N THR A 133 27.03 2.82 -15.29
CA THR A 133 27.48 2.11 -14.09
C THR A 133 27.16 0.62 -14.23
N GLU A 134 28.10 -0.23 -13.88
CA GLU A 134 27.91 -1.67 -13.89
C GLU A 134 27.08 -2.12 -12.69
N ILE A 135 25.93 -2.76 -12.96
CA ILE A 135 25.07 -3.36 -11.94
C ILE A 135 25.50 -4.81 -11.76
N VAL A 136 26.07 -5.12 -10.60
CA VAL A 136 26.57 -6.48 -10.28
C VAL A 136 25.43 -7.38 -9.85
N ASP A 137 24.56 -6.84 -8.98
CA ASP A 137 23.49 -7.61 -8.40
C ASP A 137 22.32 -6.70 -7.95
N LYS A 138 21.16 -7.29 -7.77
CA LYS A 138 19.92 -6.60 -7.38
C LYS A 138 19.04 -7.53 -6.58
N MET A 139 18.34 -6.99 -5.60
CA MET A 139 17.47 -7.77 -4.71
C MET A 139 16.33 -6.89 -4.17
N ILE A 140 15.10 -7.40 -4.24
CA ILE A 140 13.98 -6.76 -3.57
C ILE A 140 14.01 -7.16 -2.10
N PHE A 141 13.78 -6.18 -1.22
CA PHE A 141 13.71 -6.40 0.21
C PHE A 141 12.65 -5.53 0.88
N ARG A 142 12.26 -5.94 2.07
CA ARG A 142 11.31 -5.23 2.92
C ARG A 142 11.72 -5.34 4.38
N VAL A 143 11.56 -4.27 5.15
CA VAL A 143 11.81 -4.29 6.60
C VAL A 143 10.52 -4.16 7.39
N THR A 144 10.47 -4.82 8.54
CA THR A 144 9.45 -4.59 9.56
C THR A 144 10.11 -3.98 10.78
N ARG A 145 9.54 -2.87 11.29
CA ARG A 145 9.98 -2.19 12.50
C ARG A 145 9.07 -2.53 13.67
N ASN A 146 9.62 -2.51 14.87
CA ASN A 146 8.82 -2.58 16.09
C ASN A 146 7.92 -1.34 16.17
N ILE A 147 6.62 -1.54 16.42
CA ILE A 147 5.64 -0.45 16.52
C ILE A 147 5.08 -0.38 17.95
N ASP A 148 5.49 -1.25 18.85
CA ASP A 148 5.04 -1.19 20.23
C ASP A 148 5.48 0.14 20.85
N LEU A 149 4.49 0.90 21.30
CA LEU A 149 4.72 2.02 22.19
C LEU A 149 4.84 1.42 23.60
N GLU A 150 5.93 1.64 24.24
CA GLU A 150 5.94 1.60 25.70
C GLU A 150 5.10 2.80 26.16
N GLU A 151 3.92 2.51 26.73
CA GLU A 151 3.07 3.53 27.35
C GLU A 151 3.76 3.98 28.64
N GLU A 152 4.70 4.92 28.54
CA GLU A 152 5.42 5.42 29.74
C GLU A 152 4.75 6.62 30.42
N ASP A 153 3.66 7.21 29.90
CA ASP A 153 3.08 8.40 30.53
C ASP A 153 1.55 8.37 30.65
N GLU A 154 1.06 7.87 31.80
CA GLU A 154 -0.33 8.08 32.26
C GLU A 154 -0.67 9.54 32.60
N TYR A 155 0.30 10.48 32.55
CA TYR A 155 0.18 11.85 33.09
C TYR A 155 0.42 12.97 32.08
N ALA A 156 0.35 12.71 30.78
CA ALA A 156 0.57 13.78 29.82
C ALA A 156 -0.58 14.79 29.80
N GLU A 157 -0.27 16.04 30.08
CA GLU A 157 -1.22 17.16 30.06
C GLU A 157 -1.77 17.49 28.67
N ASP A 158 -1.06 17.09 27.58
CA ASP A 158 -1.50 17.26 26.20
C ASP A 158 -1.42 15.93 25.41
N LEU A 159 -2.56 15.26 25.25
CA LEU A 159 -2.71 14.03 24.48
C LEU A 159 -2.21 14.16 23.03
N LYS A 160 -2.30 15.36 22.43
CA LYS A 160 -1.85 15.61 21.05
C LYS A 160 -0.32 15.51 20.95
N GLU A 161 0.39 16.13 21.91
CA GLU A 161 1.86 16.12 21.96
C GLU A 161 2.39 14.70 22.16
N VAL A 162 1.78 13.92 23.04
CA VAL A 162 2.10 12.49 23.26
C VAL A 162 1.89 11.65 22.01
N ILE A 163 0.78 11.88 21.30
CA ILE A 163 0.52 11.15 20.03
C ILE A 163 1.52 11.56 18.94
N GLU A 164 1.86 12.85 18.82
CA GLU A 164 2.84 13.33 17.85
C GLU A 164 4.23 12.78 18.13
N GLU A 165 4.64 12.74 19.40
CA GLU A 165 5.93 12.18 19.84
C GLU A 165 5.96 10.66 19.62
N GLY A 166 4.95 9.94 20.04
CA GLY A 166 4.81 8.50 19.80
C GLY A 166 4.79 8.14 18.32
N LEU A 167 4.20 8.97 17.46
CA LEU A 167 4.29 8.79 16.00
C LEU A 167 5.69 9.04 15.45
N ARG A 168 6.44 9.98 16.04
CA ARG A 168 7.83 10.27 15.70
C ARG A 168 8.74 9.09 16.10
N GLU A 169 8.60 8.58 17.31
CA GLU A 169 9.35 7.43 17.82
C GLU A 169 9.09 6.16 17.00
N LYS A 170 7.83 5.88 16.66
CA LYS A 170 7.45 4.78 15.76
C LYS A 170 8.21 4.81 14.43
N LYS A 171 8.46 6.00 13.91
CA LYS A 171 9.16 6.14 12.64
C LYS A 171 10.60 5.62 12.72
N PHE A 172 11.28 5.77 13.85
CA PHE A 172 12.67 5.40 14.06
C PHE A 172 12.88 4.12 14.88
N SER A 173 11.81 3.42 15.23
CA SER A 173 11.88 2.17 15.97
C SER A 173 12.79 1.13 15.28
N PRO A 174 13.46 0.26 16.05
CA PRO A 174 14.40 -0.72 15.51
C PRO A 174 13.73 -1.65 14.50
N VAL A 175 14.50 -2.07 13.51
CA VAL A 175 14.08 -3.11 12.57
C VAL A 175 14.13 -4.45 13.29
N ILE A 176 13.04 -5.22 13.22
CA ILE A 176 12.92 -6.56 13.84
C ILE A 176 12.81 -7.69 12.81
N ARG A 177 12.69 -7.35 11.52
CA ARG A 177 12.64 -8.33 10.44
C ARG A 177 13.10 -7.72 9.13
N LEU A 178 13.97 -8.43 8.45
CA LEU A 178 14.33 -8.19 7.06
C LEU A 178 13.80 -9.33 6.20
N GLU A 179 12.95 -9.02 5.25
CA GLU A 179 12.47 -9.96 4.23
C GLU A 179 13.27 -9.73 2.95
N VAL A 180 13.84 -10.80 2.40
CA VAL A 180 14.62 -10.80 1.16
C VAL A 180 14.09 -11.87 0.21
N GLU A 181 14.28 -11.68 -1.10
CA GLU A 181 13.99 -12.76 -2.05
C GLU A 181 14.94 -13.96 -1.84
N ASP A 182 14.49 -15.15 -2.26
CA ASP A 182 15.29 -16.38 -2.18
C ASP A 182 16.66 -16.17 -2.85
N ASN A 183 17.64 -15.87 -2.08
CA ASN A 183 19.07 -15.85 -2.33
C ASN A 183 19.82 -15.08 -1.22
N SER A 184 19.65 -15.53 0.02
CA SER A 184 20.09 -14.80 1.22
C SER A 184 21.60 -14.72 1.38
N GLU A 185 22.38 -15.57 0.72
CA GLU A 185 23.86 -15.48 0.72
C GLU A 185 24.41 -14.38 -0.18
N ASN A 186 23.55 -13.46 -0.59
CA ASN A 186 23.89 -12.33 -1.44
C ASN A 186 24.58 -11.23 -0.62
N TRP A 187 25.58 -10.58 -1.25
CA TRP A 187 26.28 -9.44 -0.69
C TRP A 187 25.33 -8.33 -0.20
N ILE A 188 24.23 -8.08 -0.94
CA ILE A 188 23.23 -7.05 -0.60
C ILE A 188 22.52 -7.39 0.71
N SER A 189 22.08 -8.65 0.89
CA SER A 189 21.44 -9.10 2.12
C SER A 189 22.34 -8.95 3.33
N ASN A 190 23.59 -9.39 3.21
CA ASN A 190 24.60 -9.28 4.27
C ASN A 190 24.90 -7.82 4.61
N TYR A 191 25.02 -6.96 3.59
CA TYR A 191 25.26 -5.53 3.77
C TYR A 191 24.10 -4.88 4.54
N ILE A 192 22.85 -5.08 4.09
CA ILE A 192 21.65 -4.53 4.75
C ILE A 192 21.53 -5.04 6.20
N SER A 193 21.78 -6.33 6.43
CA SER A 193 21.73 -6.93 7.77
C SER A 193 22.75 -6.31 8.71
N SER A 194 23.95 -6.06 8.23
CA SER A 194 25.02 -5.39 8.99
C SER A 194 24.65 -3.95 9.34
N GLU A 195 24.15 -3.17 8.36
CA GLU A 195 23.75 -1.77 8.59
C GLU A 195 22.55 -1.61 9.52
N LEU A 196 21.68 -2.62 9.57
CA LEU A 196 20.50 -2.63 10.42
C LEU A 196 20.70 -3.41 11.75
N GLU A 197 21.92 -3.89 12.00
CA GLU A 197 22.31 -4.66 13.20
C GLU A 197 21.44 -5.90 13.44
N LEU A 198 21.06 -6.59 12.33
CA LEU A 198 20.20 -7.77 12.36
C LEU A 198 20.98 -9.05 12.50
N SER A 199 20.46 -9.98 13.27
CA SER A 199 20.91 -11.37 13.34
C SER A 199 20.39 -12.19 12.18
N GLY A 200 20.99 -13.34 11.89
CA GLY A 200 20.48 -14.27 10.87
C GLY A 200 19.05 -14.79 11.17
N GLU A 201 18.59 -14.71 12.43
CA GLU A 201 17.22 -15.11 12.78
C GLU A 201 16.18 -14.05 12.38
N ASP A 202 16.60 -12.80 12.20
CA ASP A 202 15.75 -11.69 11.79
C ASP A 202 15.62 -11.60 10.27
N VAL A 203 16.45 -12.34 9.52
CA VAL A 203 16.37 -12.42 8.06
C VAL A 203 15.42 -13.52 7.63
N TYR A 204 14.43 -13.18 6.82
CA TYR A 204 13.40 -14.07 6.29
C TYR A 204 13.54 -14.17 4.79
N GLU A 205 13.99 -15.33 4.32
CA GLU A 205 13.98 -15.64 2.91
C GLU A 205 12.56 -15.89 2.44
N MET A 206 12.15 -15.10 1.48
CA MET A 206 10.80 -15.15 0.94
C MET A 206 10.90 -15.50 -0.53
N SER A 207 10.38 -16.63 -0.92
CA SER A 207 10.32 -17.03 -2.32
C SER A 207 9.46 -16.10 -3.21
N SER A 208 8.73 -15.19 -2.61
CA SER A 208 8.09 -14.05 -3.25
C SER A 208 7.81 -12.98 -2.19
N LEU A 209 8.27 -11.76 -2.42
CA LEU A 209 7.87 -10.57 -1.66
C LEU A 209 6.58 -9.95 -2.21
N ALA A 210 5.68 -10.79 -2.74
CA ALA A 210 4.45 -10.31 -3.34
C ALA A 210 3.71 -9.34 -2.41
N ASN A 211 3.40 -8.18 -2.93
CA ASN A 211 2.48 -7.27 -2.27
C ASN A 211 1.06 -7.74 -2.52
N TYR A 212 0.54 -8.60 -1.64
CA TYR A 212 -0.81 -9.16 -1.80
C TYR A 212 -1.89 -8.09 -1.85
N THR A 213 -1.68 -6.93 -1.25
CA THR A 213 -2.62 -5.80 -1.31
C THR A 213 -2.74 -5.22 -2.71
N SER A 214 -1.69 -5.30 -3.52
CA SER A 214 -1.68 -4.81 -4.91
C SER A 214 -2.63 -5.58 -5.82
N PHE A 215 -2.94 -6.84 -5.51
CA PHE A 215 -3.97 -7.60 -6.23
C PHE A 215 -5.37 -6.98 -6.13
N GLY A 216 -5.60 -6.07 -5.16
CA GLY A 216 -6.79 -5.23 -5.13
C GLY A 216 -6.99 -4.40 -6.40
N GLU A 217 -5.92 -4.01 -7.10
CA GLU A 217 -5.99 -3.32 -8.40
C GLU A 217 -6.57 -4.23 -9.48
N ILE A 218 -6.15 -5.51 -9.49
CA ILE A 218 -6.61 -6.52 -10.44
C ILE A 218 -8.11 -6.78 -10.28
N THR A 219 -8.65 -6.67 -9.07
CA THR A 219 -10.10 -6.86 -8.84
C THR A 219 -10.98 -5.81 -9.54
N LYS A 220 -10.39 -4.70 -10.01
CA LYS A 220 -11.14 -3.62 -10.69
C LYS A 220 -11.47 -3.96 -12.15
N ILE A 221 -10.85 -4.99 -12.74
CA ILE A 221 -11.12 -5.40 -14.13
C ILE A 221 -12.60 -5.69 -14.36
N ASN A 222 -13.07 -5.46 -15.59
CA ASN A 222 -14.45 -5.74 -15.97
C ASN A 222 -14.64 -7.22 -16.32
N ARG A 223 -14.69 -8.07 -15.28
CA ARG A 223 -14.97 -9.52 -15.37
C ARG A 223 -16.07 -9.89 -14.37
N PRO A 224 -17.37 -9.65 -14.71
CA PRO A 224 -18.48 -9.87 -13.75
C PRO A 224 -18.57 -11.30 -13.22
N LYS A 225 -18.16 -12.31 -14.01
CA LYS A 225 -18.16 -13.72 -13.61
C LYS A 225 -17.21 -14.03 -12.46
N LEU A 226 -16.14 -13.23 -12.29
CA LEU A 226 -15.14 -13.38 -11.24
C LEU A 226 -15.47 -12.55 -10.00
N LYS A 227 -16.63 -11.89 -9.99
CA LYS A 227 -17.04 -11.00 -8.89
C LYS A 227 -18.30 -11.51 -8.23
N TYR A 228 -18.41 -11.29 -6.93
CA TYR A 228 -19.68 -11.45 -6.24
C TYR A 228 -20.70 -10.46 -6.80
N LYS A 229 -21.98 -10.82 -6.73
CA LYS A 229 -23.06 -9.89 -7.07
C LYS A 229 -22.97 -8.67 -6.17
N SER A 230 -23.10 -7.48 -6.78
CA SER A 230 -23.12 -6.23 -6.04
C SER A 230 -24.27 -6.27 -5.02
N TRP A 231 -23.94 -5.94 -3.80
CA TRP A 231 -24.90 -5.75 -2.74
C TRP A 231 -25.46 -4.33 -2.80
N THR A 232 -26.79 -4.20 -2.86
CA THR A 232 -27.47 -2.90 -2.77
C THR A 232 -28.15 -2.81 -1.40
N PRO A 233 -27.64 -1.95 -0.49
CA PRO A 233 -28.28 -1.75 0.80
C PRO A 233 -29.71 -1.22 0.63
N ARG A 234 -30.64 -1.71 1.44
CA ARG A 234 -32.01 -1.16 1.47
C ARG A 234 -32.02 0.18 2.21
N ILE A 235 -32.91 1.07 1.84
CA ILE A 235 -33.17 2.29 2.62
C ILE A 235 -34.04 1.90 3.81
N HIS A 236 -33.65 2.28 5.03
CA HIS A 236 -34.45 2.08 6.22
C HIS A 236 -35.79 2.85 6.09
N SER A 237 -36.91 2.26 6.54
CA SER A 237 -38.26 2.81 6.35
C SER A 237 -38.44 4.26 6.84
N ASP A 238 -37.73 4.63 7.91
CA ASP A 238 -37.80 6.00 8.45
C ASP A 238 -37.03 7.03 7.59
N PHE A 239 -36.18 6.60 6.66
CA PHE A 239 -35.35 7.46 5.82
C PHE A 239 -35.75 7.45 4.32
N VAL A 240 -36.82 6.73 3.95
CA VAL A 240 -37.33 6.69 2.56
C VAL A 240 -37.75 8.06 2.07
N ASP A 241 -38.38 8.88 2.93
CA ASP A 241 -38.73 10.24 2.61
C ASP A 241 -37.52 11.16 2.80
N GLU A 242 -36.87 11.50 1.69
CA GLU A 242 -35.67 12.36 1.69
C GLU A 242 -35.99 13.81 2.13
N LYS A 243 -37.22 14.27 2.02
CA LYS A 243 -37.64 15.61 2.43
C LYS A 243 -37.97 15.68 3.92
N ALA A 244 -38.20 14.56 4.57
CA ALA A 244 -38.50 14.52 5.99
C ALA A 244 -37.30 14.98 6.82
N ASN A 245 -37.55 15.82 7.82
CA ASN A 245 -36.51 16.27 8.74
C ASN A 245 -36.04 15.11 9.62
N ILE A 246 -34.79 14.72 9.47
CA ILE A 246 -34.17 13.57 10.17
C ILE A 246 -34.18 13.76 11.69
N PHE A 247 -34.01 14.99 12.18
CA PHE A 247 -34.04 15.29 13.60
C PHE A 247 -35.41 15.08 14.22
N ASN A 248 -36.50 15.38 13.48
CA ASN A 248 -37.86 15.11 13.96
C ASN A 248 -38.11 13.61 14.10
N LYS A 249 -37.57 12.81 13.18
CA LYS A 249 -37.67 11.34 13.26
C LYS A 249 -36.94 10.79 14.50
N ILE A 250 -35.67 11.23 14.70
CA ILE A 250 -34.87 10.78 15.84
C ILE A 250 -35.44 11.24 17.18
N LYS A 251 -36.06 12.43 17.23
CA LYS A 251 -36.76 12.91 18.45
C LYS A 251 -37.99 12.13 18.78
N SER A 252 -38.65 11.52 17.80
CA SER A 252 -39.88 10.77 18.01
C SER A 252 -39.68 9.35 18.53
N LYS A 253 -38.53 8.74 18.21
CA LYS A 253 -38.13 7.37 18.59
C LYS A 253 -36.68 7.10 18.32
N ASP A 254 -36.14 6.08 18.99
CA ASP A 254 -34.85 5.52 18.64
C ASP A 254 -34.91 4.82 17.28
N ILE A 255 -33.87 5.01 16.47
CA ILE A 255 -33.77 4.39 15.15
C ILE A 255 -32.49 3.56 15.12
N PHE A 256 -32.67 2.25 14.88
CA PHE A 256 -31.58 1.31 14.71
C PHE A 256 -31.34 1.05 13.22
N VAL A 257 -30.08 1.19 12.76
CA VAL A 257 -29.65 0.88 11.39
C VAL A 257 -28.54 -0.16 11.41
N HIS A 258 -28.66 -1.17 10.54
CA HIS A 258 -27.73 -2.29 10.48
C HIS A 258 -26.96 -2.28 9.16
N HIS A 259 -25.73 -1.77 9.18
CA HIS A 259 -24.84 -1.78 8.04
C HIS A 259 -24.15 -3.14 7.88
N PRO A 260 -23.91 -3.60 6.64
CA PRO A 260 -24.16 -2.99 5.32
C PRO A 260 -25.56 -3.30 4.75
N TYR A 261 -26.48 -3.89 5.51
CA TYR A 261 -27.80 -4.28 5.02
C TYR A 261 -28.72 -3.07 4.78
N GLU A 262 -28.55 -2.04 5.57
CA GLU A 262 -29.23 -0.76 5.41
C GLU A 262 -28.24 0.32 4.95
N SER A 263 -28.74 1.28 4.17
CA SER A 263 -27.95 2.29 3.50
C SER A 263 -27.30 3.25 4.50
N PHE A 264 -25.98 3.24 4.55
CA PHE A 264 -25.19 4.21 5.31
C PHE A 264 -25.42 5.65 4.80
N ASN A 265 -25.51 5.82 3.48
CA ASN A 265 -25.66 7.14 2.87
C ASN A 265 -27.01 7.80 3.22
N HIS A 266 -28.10 7.02 3.25
CA HIS A 266 -29.43 7.55 3.57
C HIS A 266 -29.66 7.69 5.09
N SER A 267 -28.79 7.16 5.92
CA SER A 267 -28.89 7.21 7.38
C SER A 267 -27.80 8.10 7.98
N VAL A 268 -26.63 7.56 8.26
CA VAL A 268 -25.56 8.24 9.00
C VAL A 268 -24.96 9.41 8.21
N GLU A 269 -24.65 9.21 6.92
CA GLU A 269 -24.09 10.28 6.07
C GLU A 269 -25.07 11.44 5.97
N ARG A 270 -26.36 11.17 5.66
CA ARG A 270 -27.42 12.17 5.62
C ARG A 270 -27.60 12.89 6.96
N PHE A 271 -27.50 12.18 8.09
CA PHE A 271 -27.60 12.79 9.41
C PHE A 271 -26.49 13.83 9.64
N ILE A 272 -25.26 13.49 9.30
CA ILE A 272 -24.10 14.39 9.47
C ILE A 272 -24.19 15.57 8.49
N GLU A 273 -24.56 15.34 7.24
CA GLU A 273 -24.78 16.36 6.23
C GLU A 273 -25.88 17.35 6.68
N THR A 274 -27.00 16.83 7.17
CA THR A 274 -28.09 17.65 7.71
C THR A 274 -27.62 18.47 8.91
N ALA A 275 -26.85 17.85 9.82
CA ALA A 275 -26.30 18.55 10.98
C ALA A 275 -25.31 19.66 10.59
N ALA A 276 -24.53 19.44 9.56
CA ALA A 276 -23.59 20.44 9.06
C ALA A 276 -24.30 21.70 8.52
N HIS A 277 -25.47 21.53 7.90
CA HIS A 277 -26.22 22.62 7.27
C HIS A 277 -27.30 23.26 8.18
N ASP A 278 -27.77 22.58 9.21
CA ASP A 278 -28.82 23.11 10.09
C ASP A 278 -28.26 24.21 11.02
N PRO A 279 -28.76 25.48 10.92
CA PRO A 279 -28.27 26.57 11.76
C PRO A 279 -28.56 26.38 13.27
N LYS A 280 -29.41 25.46 13.64
CA LYS A 280 -29.71 25.12 15.04
C LYS A 280 -28.73 24.11 15.65
N VAL A 281 -27.83 23.55 14.84
CA VAL A 281 -26.75 22.70 15.30
C VAL A 281 -25.52 23.55 15.53
N TYR A 282 -25.04 23.63 16.75
CA TYR A 282 -23.87 24.46 17.14
C TYR A 282 -22.57 23.65 17.16
N ALA A 283 -22.64 22.35 17.37
CA ALA A 283 -21.48 21.48 17.46
C ALA A 283 -21.78 20.08 16.93
N ILE A 284 -20.76 19.43 16.35
CA ILE A 284 -20.79 18.03 15.91
C ILE A 284 -19.65 17.30 16.62
N LYS A 285 -19.97 16.25 17.41
CA LYS A 285 -18.98 15.40 18.04
C LYS A 285 -19.04 14.00 17.42
N ILE A 286 -17.95 13.59 16.81
CA ILE A 286 -17.89 12.32 16.07
C ILE A 286 -16.53 11.64 16.31
N THR A 287 -16.54 10.33 16.44
CA THR A 287 -15.33 9.51 16.40
C THR A 287 -15.22 8.88 15.02
N LEU A 288 -14.20 9.25 14.26
CA LEU A 288 -13.91 8.69 12.95
C LEU A 288 -12.87 7.57 13.12
N TYR A 289 -13.32 6.33 12.99
CA TYR A 289 -12.43 5.16 13.02
C TYR A 289 -11.86 4.84 11.63
N ARG A 290 -12.71 4.91 10.58
CA ARG A 290 -12.33 4.60 9.21
C ARG A 290 -13.12 5.49 8.25
N THR A 291 -12.42 6.14 7.35
CA THR A 291 -13.03 6.96 6.31
C THR A 291 -12.24 6.82 5.00
N THR A 292 -12.87 7.19 3.89
CA THR A 292 -12.22 7.26 2.58
C THR A 292 -11.74 8.68 2.30
N ILE A 293 -10.76 8.83 1.41
CA ILE A 293 -10.16 10.13 1.06
C ILE A 293 -11.22 11.12 0.55
N ASN A 294 -12.25 10.65 -0.18
CA ASN A 294 -13.35 11.47 -0.73
C ASN A 294 -14.65 11.20 0.04
N SER A 295 -14.62 11.25 1.35
CA SER A 295 -15.78 11.00 2.19
C SER A 295 -16.64 12.25 2.30
N LYS A 296 -17.94 12.17 1.92
CA LYS A 296 -18.91 13.25 2.14
C LYS A 296 -19.05 13.65 3.60
N ILE A 297 -18.75 12.74 4.53
CA ILE A 297 -18.70 13.05 5.97
C ILE A 297 -17.60 14.09 6.23
N ILE A 298 -16.40 13.89 5.68
CA ILE A 298 -15.28 14.84 5.84
C ILE A 298 -15.66 16.19 5.23
N ASP A 299 -16.21 16.20 4.01
CA ASP A 299 -16.66 17.44 3.36
C ASP A 299 -17.70 18.18 4.21
N SER A 300 -18.66 17.45 4.78
CA SER A 300 -19.69 18.00 5.66
C SER A 300 -19.09 18.58 6.96
N LEU A 301 -18.10 17.92 7.56
CA LEU A 301 -17.42 18.42 8.76
C LEU A 301 -16.59 19.66 8.48
N VAL A 302 -15.87 19.69 7.35
CA VAL A 302 -15.12 20.89 6.90
C VAL A 302 -16.09 22.05 6.68
N TYR A 303 -17.21 21.81 5.98
CA TYR A 303 -18.25 22.81 5.78
C TYR A 303 -18.80 23.35 7.13
N ALA A 304 -19.10 22.46 8.06
CA ALA A 304 -19.59 22.85 9.38
C ALA A 304 -18.60 23.74 10.13
N ALA A 305 -17.32 23.40 10.14
CA ALA A 305 -16.26 24.16 10.79
C ALA A 305 -16.07 25.55 10.13
N GLN A 306 -16.09 25.61 8.80
CA GLN A 306 -15.99 26.90 8.06
C GLN A 306 -17.18 27.82 8.32
N ASN A 307 -18.35 27.26 8.68
CA ASN A 307 -19.55 28.00 9.06
C ASN A 307 -19.68 28.21 10.58
N GLY A 308 -18.60 28.09 11.34
CA GLY A 308 -18.52 28.45 12.75
C GLY A 308 -19.10 27.43 13.70
N LYS A 309 -19.36 26.18 13.27
CA LYS A 309 -19.76 25.09 14.19
C LYS A 309 -18.53 24.47 14.83
N GLN A 310 -18.67 24.11 16.10
CA GLN A 310 -17.61 23.42 16.83
C GLN A 310 -17.53 21.94 16.43
#